data_1d733a7af4c50fb288b78436da7d73f6
#
_entry.id   1d733a7af4c50fb288b78436da7d73f6
#
_cell.length_a   1.000
_cell.length_b   1.000
_cell.length_c   1.000
_cell.angle_alpha   90.00
_cell.angle_beta   90.00
_cell.angle_gamma   90.00
#
_symmetry.space_group_name_H-M   'P 1'
#
loop_
_entity.id
_entity.type
_entity.pdbx_description
1 polymer ?
#
loop_
_entity_poly.entity_id
_entity_poly.type
_entity_poly.pdbx_seq_one_letter_code
_entity_poly.pdbx_strand_id
1 'polypeptide(L)'
;MIRKDDILKMTEKGISVFRYYLPVDFKVGKNFLNPFYKDTKASCNIYYERKAGVFKMKDFGNEDYSGDCFELVGRLNGLSCKEPKEFVEIMEMINRDLHLGLSTHEEYHVSHSKVPQKSEVVSEEPKAKSVRPYTVVQKPFTAAELAFWSKSGIGENVLKAYRTVSLKKFSSENQERKPFSCMTSVDEPMFGYMGKQHIKVYRPCSQMRFLYAGDFGDNYCFGLEQLPAKGDLLFITGGEKDVMSLAAHGFHAICFNSETAFIPAAVIHRLSFRFKHIILLYDVDSTGLKSSAKREEELKEYGVKRLLLPLAGTKTEKDVSDYFMLGNSREDLIKLFLDYLETLYSETMSALKSCEVDFNNPPPIAQMIVSVNDVPLGTQGNLLCITGGEGTGKSNYVAALIAGAIRPTGTDVDALGVTLHENGRNKAVLFYDTEQSEVQLYKNISNLLRRCGREAMPEWFKAYCLTGMSRKERLLSIIQSLD
;
A
#
# COMPACT_ATOMS: atom_id res chain seq x y z
N MET A 1 14.01 -1.90 -18.92
CA MET A 1 14.62 -2.36 -17.65
C MET A 1 15.04 -1.13 -16.83
N ILE A 2 14.64 -1.05 -15.59
CA ILE A 2 15.00 0.05 -14.67
C ILE A 2 16.51 0.01 -14.42
N ARG A 3 17.20 1.16 -14.50
CA ARG A 3 18.63 1.22 -14.24
C ARG A 3 18.91 1.89 -12.88
N LYS A 4 19.95 1.44 -12.19
CA LYS A 4 20.40 1.99 -10.92
C LYS A 4 20.59 3.51 -10.98
N ASP A 5 21.18 4.00 -12.05
CA ASP A 5 21.47 5.43 -12.23
C ASP A 5 20.22 6.29 -12.37
N ASP A 6 19.17 5.75 -13.00
CA ASP A 6 17.88 6.47 -13.13
C ASP A 6 17.22 6.65 -11.76
N ILE A 7 17.25 5.62 -10.91
CA ILE A 7 16.77 5.71 -9.53
C ILE A 7 17.60 6.73 -8.74
N LEU A 8 18.92 6.65 -8.79
CA LEU A 8 19.80 7.56 -8.05
C LEU A 8 19.62 9.01 -8.47
N LYS A 9 19.39 9.25 -9.77
CA LYS A 9 19.12 10.59 -10.30
C LYS A 9 17.81 11.17 -9.76
N MET A 10 16.76 10.34 -9.67
CA MET A 10 15.43 10.77 -9.21
C MET A 10 15.32 10.83 -7.68
N THR A 11 16.21 10.20 -6.95
CA THR A 11 16.17 10.11 -5.48
C THR A 11 17.28 10.92 -4.81
N GLU A 12 17.76 12.00 -5.45
CA GLU A 12 18.82 12.85 -4.93
C GLU A 12 20.05 12.03 -4.49
N LYS A 13 20.55 11.17 -5.37
CA LYS A 13 21.68 10.26 -5.12
C LYS A 13 21.44 9.25 -3.99
N GLY A 14 20.18 8.84 -3.82
CA GLY A 14 19.72 7.83 -2.86
C GLY A 14 19.30 8.36 -1.50
N ILE A 15 19.43 9.67 -1.21
CA ILE A 15 19.02 10.22 0.11
C ILE A 15 17.53 10.14 0.33
N SER A 16 16.71 10.31 -0.73
CA SER A 16 15.24 10.21 -0.65
C SER A 16 14.80 8.78 -0.32
N VAL A 17 15.56 7.77 -0.77
CA VAL A 17 15.30 6.36 -0.40
C VAL A 17 15.58 6.14 1.08
N PHE A 18 16.69 6.65 1.61
CA PHE A 18 16.95 6.58 3.06
C PHE A 18 15.86 7.29 3.88
N ARG A 19 15.40 8.45 3.44
CA ARG A 19 14.31 9.17 4.12
C ARG A 19 12.97 8.43 4.09
N TYR A 20 12.78 7.61 3.06
CA TYR A 20 11.57 6.80 2.91
C TYR A 20 11.58 5.56 3.81
N TYR A 21 12.67 4.79 3.76
CA TYR A 21 12.75 3.48 4.42
C TYR A 21 13.22 3.52 5.88
N LEU A 22 13.87 4.61 6.32
CA LEU A 22 14.24 4.76 7.73
C LEU A 22 13.09 5.39 8.53
N PRO A 23 12.55 4.70 9.55
CA PRO A 23 11.43 5.20 10.35
C PRO A 23 11.86 6.25 11.40
N VAL A 24 12.99 6.89 11.21
CA VAL A 24 13.54 7.92 12.10
C VAL A 24 14.00 9.13 11.31
N ASP A 25 13.84 10.31 11.88
CA ASP A 25 14.42 11.52 11.33
C ASP A 25 15.93 11.53 11.58
N PHE A 26 16.71 11.74 10.54
CA PHE A 26 18.15 11.84 10.62
C PHE A 26 18.68 13.11 9.94
N LYS A 27 19.85 13.55 10.38
CA LYS A 27 20.61 14.61 9.71
C LYS A 27 21.88 13.99 9.12
N VAL A 28 22.15 14.30 7.85
CA VAL A 28 23.36 13.85 7.18
C VAL A 28 24.60 14.27 7.97
N GLY A 29 25.51 13.33 8.19
CA GLY A 29 26.74 13.53 8.97
C GLY A 29 26.56 13.53 10.49
N LYS A 30 25.34 13.27 11.01
CA LYS A 30 25.10 13.12 12.46
C LYS A 30 24.65 11.70 12.78
N ASN A 31 25.15 11.20 13.92
CA ASN A 31 24.78 9.87 14.38
C ASN A 31 23.34 9.84 14.92
N PHE A 32 22.65 8.72 14.69
CA PHE A 32 21.33 8.41 15.19
C PHE A 32 21.25 6.93 15.64
N LEU A 33 20.22 6.57 16.40
CA LEU A 33 19.97 5.19 16.83
C LEU A 33 19.44 4.36 15.66
N ASN A 34 19.95 3.14 15.47
CA ASN A 34 19.39 2.24 14.48
C ASN A 34 17.97 1.82 14.88
N PRO A 35 16.96 2.06 14.04
CA PRO A 35 15.57 1.76 14.36
C PRO A 35 15.20 0.28 14.19
N PHE A 36 16.06 -0.55 13.62
CA PHE A 36 15.76 -1.93 13.26
C PHE A 36 16.22 -2.97 14.30
N TYR A 37 16.98 -2.54 15.31
CA TYR A 37 17.32 -3.37 16.46
C TYR A 37 17.41 -2.53 17.73
N LYS A 38 17.53 -3.17 18.89
CA LYS A 38 17.65 -2.46 20.17
C LYS A 38 19.04 -1.82 20.28
N ASP A 39 19.18 -0.63 19.73
CA ASP A 39 20.40 0.19 19.81
C ASP A 39 20.33 1.09 21.05
N THR A 40 21.37 1.10 21.85
CA THR A 40 21.47 1.91 23.08
C THR A 40 22.37 3.12 22.92
N LYS A 41 23.14 3.19 21.83
CA LYS A 41 24.09 4.27 21.55
C LYS A 41 24.02 4.61 20.07
N ALA A 42 23.78 5.89 19.74
CA ALA A 42 23.68 6.37 18.38
C ALA A 42 24.89 5.94 17.53
N SER A 43 24.72 4.85 16.76
CA SER A 43 25.76 4.19 15.97
C SER A 43 25.60 4.36 14.47
N CYS A 44 24.44 4.75 13.98
CA CYS A 44 24.19 4.95 12.57
C CYS A 44 24.53 6.36 12.10
N ASN A 45 25.09 6.47 10.89
CA ASN A 45 25.33 7.76 10.24
C ASN A 45 25.06 7.66 8.75
N ILE A 46 24.40 8.66 8.16
CA ILE A 46 24.25 8.79 6.72
C ILE A 46 25.17 9.89 6.23
N TYR A 47 25.99 9.56 5.25
CA TYR A 47 27.01 10.45 4.69
C TYR A 47 27.05 10.34 3.16
N TYR A 48 27.54 11.40 2.53
CA TYR A 48 27.79 11.40 1.08
C TYR A 48 29.16 10.86 0.77
N GLU A 49 29.24 9.74 0.04
CA GLU A 49 30.50 9.18 -0.42
C GLU A 49 30.92 9.79 -1.74
N ARG A 50 31.93 10.62 -1.71
CA ARG A 50 32.40 11.37 -2.89
C ARG A 50 32.92 10.48 -4.05
N LYS A 51 33.53 9.33 -3.74
CA LYS A 51 34.04 8.40 -4.76
C LYS A 51 32.92 7.68 -5.51
N ALA A 52 31.89 7.24 -4.83
CA ALA A 52 30.76 6.57 -5.44
C ALA A 52 29.69 7.56 -5.93
N GLY A 53 29.70 8.80 -5.49
CA GLY A 53 28.74 9.83 -5.88
C GLY A 53 27.34 9.62 -5.30
N VAL A 54 27.20 8.85 -4.22
CA VAL A 54 25.93 8.47 -3.61
C VAL A 54 25.96 8.64 -2.11
N PHE A 55 24.75 8.70 -1.50
CA PHE A 55 24.64 8.61 -0.05
C PHE A 55 24.75 7.17 0.42
N LYS A 56 25.44 6.97 1.54
CA LYS A 56 25.61 5.69 2.22
C LYS A 56 25.25 5.80 3.70
N MET A 57 24.78 4.71 4.25
CA MET A 57 24.63 4.51 5.69
C MET A 57 25.80 3.72 6.22
N LYS A 58 26.37 4.12 7.34
CA LYS A 58 27.31 3.33 8.12
C LYS A 58 26.72 3.13 9.52
N ASP A 59 26.63 1.88 9.91
CA ASP A 59 26.32 1.51 11.28
C ASP A 59 27.58 0.97 11.94
N PHE A 60 28.05 1.61 13.00
CA PHE A 60 29.22 1.21 13.76
C PHE A 60 28.90 0.13 14.81
N GLY A 61 27.62 -0.11 15.10
CA GLY A 61 27.14 -1.13 16.02
C GLY A 61 26.85 -2.46 15.33
N ASN A 62 26.38 -2.41 14.07
CA ASN A 62 26.08 -3.59 13.27
C ASN A 62 26.37 -3.32 11.79
N GLU A 63 27.46 -3.89 11.28
CA GLU A 63 27.90 -3.69 9.88
C GLU A 63 26.87 -4.15 8.83
N ASP A 64 25.97 -5.03 9.21
CA ASP A 64 24.90 -5.52 8.34
C ASP A 64 23.98 -4.40 7.81
N TYR A 65 23.86 -3.29 8.51
CA TYR A 65 23.10 -2.11 8.08
C TYR A 65 23.94 -1.04 7.40
N SER A 66 25.19 -1.37 7.04
CA SER A 66 26.06 -0.45 6.31
C SER A 66 25.95 -0.69 4.80
N GLY A 67 25.87 0.39 4.00
CA GLY A 67 25.79 0.28 2.55
C GLY A 67 25.10 1.46 1.87
N ASP A 68 24.79 1.32 0.58
CA ASP A 68 23.99 2.29 -0.15
C ASP A 68 22.48 2.08 0.10
N CYS A 69 21.66 2.91 -0.52
CA CYS A 69 20.21 2.84 -0.32
C CYS A 69 19.59 1.53 -0.85
N PHE A 70 20.19 0.90 -1.85
CA PHE A 70 19.72 -0.41 -2.37
C PHE A 70 20.04 -1.53 -1.38
N GLU A 71 21.21 -1.48 -0.74
CA GLU A 71 21.59 -2.46 0.29
C GLU A 71 20.68 -2.36 1.51
N LEU A 72 20.26 -1.16 1.92
CA LEU A 72 19.26 -1.00 2.97
C LEU A 72 17.94 -1.64 2.58
N VAL A 73 17.41 -1.33 1.39
CA VAL A 73 16.12 -1.87 0.93
C VAL A 73 16.18 -3.38 0.76
N GLY A 74 17.27 -3.90 0.21
CA GLY A 74 17.51 -5.35 0.12
C GLY A 74 17.48 -6.01 1.49
N ARG A 75 18.20 -5.45 2.46
CA ARG A 75 18.23 -5.96 3.84
C ARG A 75 16.84 -5.99 4.48
N LEU A 76 16.08 -4.91 4.36
CA LEU A 76 14.74 -4.82 4.94
C LEU A 76 13.75 -5.83 4.35
N ASN A 77 14.01 -6.31 3.14
CA ASN A 77 13.15 -7.24 2.42
C ASN A 77 13.75 -8.65 2.25
N GLY A 78 14.91 -8.93 2.87
CA GLY A 78 15.57 -10.22 2.77
C GLY A 78 16.15 -10.53 1.38
N LEU A 79 16.46 -9.49 0.60
CA LEU A 79 16.99 -9.58 -0.77
C LEU A 79 18.46 -9.15 -0.81
N SER A 80 19.25 -9.72 -1.73
CA SER A 80 20.66 -9.46 -1.89
C SER A 80 20.95 -8.61 -3.13
N CYS A 81 21.64 -7.49 -2.96
CA CYS A 81 22.11 -6.68 -4.08
C CYS A 81 23.17 -7.38 -4.95
N LYS A 82 23.71 -8.52 -4.49
CA LYS A 82 24.71 -9.32 -5.23
C LYS A 82 24.09 -10.26 -6.24
N GLU A 83 22.80 -10.61 -6.03
CA GLU A 83 22.04 -11.47 -6.92
C GLU A 83 21.32 -10.62 -7.98
N PRO A 84 21.61 -10.78 -9.29
CA PRO A 84 21.07 -9.90 -10.33
C PRO A 84 19.53 -9.84 -10.36
N LYS A 85 18.84 -10.97 -10.12
CA LYS A 85 17.38 -11.02 -10.10
C LYS A 85 16.79 -10.25 -8.91
N GLU A 86 17.37 -10.45 -7.73
CA GLU A 86 16.93 -9.78 -6.50
C GLU A 86 17.26 -8.29 -6.55
N PHE A 87 18.36 -7.91 -7.18
CA PHE A 87 18.68 -6.48 -7.38
C PHE A 87 17.68 -5.77 -8.30
N VAL A 88 17.17 -6.45 -9.34
CA VAL A 88 16.07 -5.92 -10.16
C VAL A 88 14.81 -5.73 -9.31
N GLU A 89 14.47 -6.70 -8.47
CA GLU A 89 13.32 -6.62 -7.57
C GLU A 89 13.47 -5.44 -6.58
N ILE A 90 14.65 -5.24 -6.00
CA ILE A 90 14.95 -4.08 -5.14
C ILE A 90 14.72 -2.77 -5.90
N MET A 91 15.18 -2.67 -7.15
CA MET A 91 14.97 -1.47 -7.98
C MET A 91 13.51 -1.24 -8.31
N GLU A 92 12.75 -2.30 -8.59
CA GLU A 92 11.31 -2.23 -8.82
C GLU A 92 10.53 -1.81 -7.57
N MET A 93 10.94 -2.31 -6.40
CA MET A 93 10.38 -1.89 -5.11
C MET A 93 10.60 -0.39 -4.89
N ILE A 94 11.84 0.09 -5.05
CA ILE A 94 12.16 1.52 -4.88
C ILE A 94 11.37 2.37 -5.89
N ASN A 95 11.31 1.95 -7.16
CA ASN A 95 10.55 2.64 -8.20
C ASN A 95 9.05 2.72 -7.85
N ARG A 96 8.47 1.60 -7.39
CA ARG A 96 7.07 1.51 -6.98
C ARG A 96 6.81 2.37 -5.73
N ASP A 97 7.62 2.20 -4.69
CA ASP A 97 7.37 2.76 -3.37
C ASP A 97 7.63 4.28 -3.33
N LEU A 98 8.59 4.77 -4.10
CA LEU A 98 8.85 6.21 -4.27
C LEU A 98 8.12 6.82 -5.48
N HIS A 99 7.33 6.02 -6.20
CA HIS A 99 6.56 6.45 -7.38
C HIS A 99 7.42 7.19 -8.42
N LEU A 100 8.59 6.61 -8.76
CA LEU A 100 9.54 7.25 -9.67
C LEU A 100 9.08 7.23 -11.13
N GLY A 101 8.08 6.43 -11.49
CA GLY A 101 7.52 6.38 -12.84
C GLY A 101 8.44 5.76 -13.90
N LEU A 102 9.48 5.03 -13.46
CA LEU A 102 10.39 4.34 -14.39
C LEU A 102 9.68 3.10 -14.96
N SER A 103 9.60 2.99 -16.30
CA SER A 103 8.87 1.90 -16.93
C SER A 103 9.61 0.56 -16.84
N THR A 104 8.89 -0.49 -16.45
CA THR A 104 9.36 -1.88 -16.39
C THR A 104 9.12 -2.65 -17.69
N HIS A 105 8.47 -2.04 -18.68
CA HIS A 105 8.08 -2.74 -19.91
C HIS A 105 9.19 -2.77 -20.96
N GLU A 106 9.79 -3.94 -21.13
CA GLU A 106 10.16 -4.46 -22.43
C GLU A 106 9.07 -5.48 -22.82
N GLU A 107 8.31 -5.18 -23.84
CA GLU A 107 7.41 -6.14 -24.48
C GLU A 107 8.26 -7.28 -25.06
N TYR A 108 8.05 -8.50 -24.59
CA TYR A 108 8.53 -9.70 -25.26
C TYR A 108 7.76 -9.90 -26.57
N HIS A 109 8.36 -9.49 -27.67
CA HIS A 109 7.90 -9.90 -29.00
C HIS A 109 8.21 -11.39 -29.24
N VAL A 110 7.19 -12.20 -29.14
CA VAL A 110 7.21 -13.53 -29.78
C VAL A 110 7.08 -13.31 -31.29
N SER A 111 8.16 -13.63 -32.00
CA SER A 111 8.19 -13.57 -33.45
C SER A 111 7.28 -14.61 -34.09
N HIS A 112 6.22 -14.21 -34.74
CA HIS A 112 5.68 -14.92 -35.91
C HIS A 112 5.51 -13.96 -37.08
N SER A 113 6.20 -14.35 -38.15
CA SER A 113 6.34 -13.71 -39.43
C SER A 113 5.01 -13.41 -40.16
N LYS A 114 4.84 -12.22 -40.65
CA LYS A 114 4.71 -11.75 -42.03
C LYS A 114 4.06 -10.36 -42.11
N VAL A 115 4.77 -9.53 -42.84
CA VAL A 115 4.46 -8.14 -43.23
C VAL A 115 3.22 -8.09 -44.14
N PRO A 116 2.37 -6.99 -44.16
CA PRO A 116 2.72 -5.86 -45.00
C PRO A 116 2.53 -4.46 -44.38
N GLN A 117 3.21 -3.55 -45.03
CA GLN A 117 3.50 -2.15 -44.80
C GLN A 117 2.30 -1.18 -44.62
N LYS A 118 2.67 -0.09 -43.92
CA LYS A 118 2.22 1.28 -43.93
C LYS A 118 1.01 1.69 -43.11
N SER A 119 1.33 2.39 -42.01
CA SER A 119 1.00 3.82 -41.84
C SER A 119 1.74 4.35 -40.61
N GLU A 120 2.36 5.50 -40.78
CA GLU A 120 3.07 6.25 -39.75
C GLU A 120 2.11 6.55 -38.59
N VAL A 121 2.38 5.99 -37.41
CA VAL A 121 1.80 6.45 -36.15
C VAL A 121 2.90 7.22 -35.44
N VAL A 122 2.73 8.51 -35.42
CA VAL A 122 3.50 9.47 -34.62
C VAL A 122 3.47 8.97 -33.18
N SER A 123 4.64 8.65 -32.63
CA SER A 123 4.85 8.39 -31.23
C SER A 123 4.53 9.68 -30.46
N GLU A 124 3.35 9.74 -29.82
CA GLU A 124 3.11 10.79 -28.83
C GLU A 124 4.04 10.53 -27.63
N GLU A 125 5.04 11.39 -27.47
CA GLU A 125 5.79 11.53 -26.22
C GLU A 125 4.78 11.74 -25.08
N PRO A 126 5.04 11.19 -23.87
CA PRO A 126 4.19 11.46 -22.71
C PRO A 126 4.18 12.97 -22.49
N LYS A 127 3.04 13.59 -22.75
CA LYS A 127 2.83 15.03 -22.55
C LYS A 127 3.24 15.38 -21.13
N ALA A 128 4.35 16.08 -20.95
CA ALA A 128 4.70 16.74 -19.71
C ALA A 128 3.44 17.47 -19.21
N LYS A 129 2.99 17.19 -17.97
CA LYS A 129 1.85 17.89 -17.38
C LYS A 129 2.14 19.37 -17.45
N SER A 130 1.53 20.06 -18.41
CA SER A 130 1.84 21.44 -18.69
C SER A 130 1.33 22.30 -17.54
N VAL A 131 2.26 22.80 -16.75
CA VAL A 131 2.00 23.75 -15.67
C VAL A 131 1.20 24.93 -16.25
N ARG A 132 0.02 25.22 -15.68
CA ARG A 132 -0.80 26.35 -16.09
C ARG A 132 -0.32 27.60 -15.38
N PRO A 133 0.17 28.62 -16.11
CA PRO A 133 0.54 29.88 -15.49
C PRO A 133 -0.67 30.54 -14.83
N TYR A 134 -0.47 31.25 -13.77
CA TYR A 134 -1.54 32.00 -13.11
C TYR A 134 -1.04 33.29 -12.51
N THR A 135 -1.96 34.23 -12.39
CA THR A 135 -1.78 35.47 -11.63
C THR A 135 -2.97 35.69 -10.71
N VAL A 136 -2.68 36.19 -9.51
CA VAL A 136 -3.71 36.51 -8.52
C VAL A 136 -3.56 37.94 -8.01
N VAL A 137 -4.68 38.58 -7.80
CA VAL A 137 -4.75 39.84 -7.05
C VAL A 137 -5.48 39.55 -5.75
N GLN A 138 -4.75 39.58 -4.63
CA GLN A 138 -5.31 39.39 -3.31
C GLN A 138 -5.98 40.67 -2.83
N LYS A 139 -6.89 40.55 -1.85
CA LYS A 139 -7.48 41.64 -1.09
C LYS A 139 -7.64 41.23 0.37
N PRO A 140 -7.80 42.18 1.28
CA PRO A 140 -8.22 41.86 2.66
C PRO A 140 -9.56 41.13 2.66
N PHE A 141 -9.76 40.27 3.65
CA PHE A 141 -11.06 39.66 3.89
C PHE A 141 -12.09 40.73 4.25
N THR A 142 -13.26 40.68 3.66
CA THR A 142 -14.40 41.49 4.06
C THR A 142 -15.08 40.88 5.29
N ALA A 143 -15.88 41.69 6.00
CA ALA A 143 -16.66 41.20 7.14
C ALA A 143 -17.60 40.05 6.74
N ALA A 144 -18.20 40.13 5.54
CA ALA A 144 -19.07 39.05 5.01
C ALA A 144 -18.30 37.75 4.71
N GLU A 145 -17.09 37.84 4.19
CA GLU A 145 -16.22 36.70 3.97
C GLU A 145 -15.74 36.06 5.28
N LEU A 146 -15.39 36.85 6.29
CA LEU A 146 -15.06 36.35 7.61
C LEU A 146 -16.28 35.71 8.28
N ALA A 147 -17.46 36.26 8.13
CA ALA A 147 -18.71 35.69 8.61
C ALA A 147 -19.02 34.34 7.88
N PHE A 148 -18.69 34.20 6.60
CA PHE A 148 -18.81 32.93 5.87
C PHE A 148 -17.94 31.84 6.51
N TRP A 149 -16.67 32.13 6.79
CA TRP A 149 -15.74 31.17 7.36
C TRP A 149 -16.06 30.86 8.83
N SER A 150 -16.49 31.86 9.61
CA SER A 150 -16.84 31.69 11.03
C SER A 150 -18.02 30.75 11.27
N LYS A 151 -18.92 30.56 10.30
CA LYS A 151 -19.98 29.55 10.37
C LYS A 151 -19.45 28.15 10.62
N SER A 152 -18.28 27.82 10.05
CA SER A 152 -17.59 26.55 10.26
C SER A 152 -16.53 26.60 11.34
N GLY A 153 -16.57 27.61 12.23
CA GLY A 153 -15.57 27.84 13.30
C GLY A 153 -14.24 28.40 12.82
N ILE A 154 -14.07 28.67 11.52
CA ILE A 154 -12.79 29.05 10.93
C ILE A 154 -12.56 30.57 11.14
N GLY A 155 -11.63 30.92 12.02
CA GLY A 155 -11.20 32.32 12.26
C GLY A 155 -10.00 32.71 11.40
N GLU A 156 -9.64 34.00 11.45
CA GLU A 156 -8.51 34.59 10.70
C GLU A 156 -7.17 33.89 10.95
N ASN A 157 -6.90 33.47 12.19
CA ASN A 157 -5.66 32.77 12.53
C ASN A 157 -5.53 31.46 11.76
N VAL A 158 -6.64 30.70 11.60
CA VAL A 158 -6.66 29.44 10.86
C VAL A 158 -6.49 29.73 9.37
N LEU A 159 -7.21 30.70 8.81
CA LEU A 159 -7.04 31.11 7.41
C LEU A 159 -5.59 31.46 7.10
N LYS A 160 -4.95 32.23 7.98
CA LYS A 160 -3.53 32.61 7.85
C LYS A 160 -2.60 31.39 7.96
N ALA A 161 -2.82 30.53 8.95
CA ALA A 161 -2.00 29.32 9.17
C ALA A 161 -2.03 28.37 7.97
N TYR A 162 -3.18 28.28 7.29
CA TYR A 162 -3.40 27.45 6.12
C TYR A 162 -3.20 28.20 4.79
N ARG A 163 -2.59 29.40 4.81
CA ARG A 163 -2.32 30.25 3.63
C ARG A 163 -3.56 30.43 2.74
N THR A 164 -4.72 30.55 3.37
CA THR A 164 -5.98 30.87 2.69
C THR A 164 -6.13 32.37 2.57
N VAL A 165 -6.36 32.87 1.36
CA VAL A 165 -6.44 34.30 1.06
C VAL A 165 -7.75 34.64 0.36
N SER A 166 -8.23 35.88 0.53
CA SER A 166 -9.31 36.42 -0.28
C SER A 166 -8.75 36.99 -1.59
N LEU A 167 -9.39 36.64 -2.71
CA LEU A 167 -8.96 37.03 -4.06
C LEU A 167 -9.89 38.08 -4.64
N LYS A 168 -9.31 39.15 -5.22
CA LYS A 168 -10.01 40.11 -6.05
C LYS A 168 -10.11 39.62 -7.49
N LYS A 169 -9.03 39.03 -8.01
CA LYS A 169 -8.95 38.53 -9.37
C LYS A 169 -8.07 37.27 -9.43
N PHE A 170 -8.47 36.33 -10.24
CA PHE A 170 -7.69 35.17 -10.64
C PHE A 170 -7.63 35.10 -12.16
N SER A 171 -6.46 34.90 -12.73
CA SER A 171 -6.28 34.72 -14.17
C SER A 171 -5.38 33.51 -14.43
N SER A 172 -5.73 32.73 -15.43
CA SER A 172 -4.99 31.52 -15.83
C SER A 172 -5.37 31.11 -17.25
N GLU A 173 -4.96 29.94 -17.68
CA GLU A 173 -5.34 29.32 -18.95
C GLU A 173 -6.29 28.14 -18.71
N ASN A 174 -7.29 27.98 -19.59
CA ASN A 174 -8.18 26.82 -19.57
C ASN A 174 -7.48 25.56 -20.14
N GLN A 175 -8.22 24.45 -20.31
CA GLN A 175 -7.67 23.20 -20.86
C GLN A 175 -7.18 23.35 -22.32
N GLU A 176 -7.77 24.28 -23.07
CA GLU A 176 -7.41 24.59 -24.45
C GLU A 176 -6.31 25.66 -24.57
N ARG A 177 -5.61 25.99 -23.46
CA ARG A 177 -4.60 27.06 -23.38
C ARG A 177 -5.11 28.47 -23.71
N LYS A 178 -6.42 28.69 -23.65
CA LYS A 178 -7.02 30.02 -23.82
C LYS A 178 -6.99 30.77 -22.48
N PRO A 179 -6.55 32.02 -22.46
CA PRO A 179 -6.52 32.83 -21.23
C PRO A 179 -7.94 33.10 -20.74
N PHE A 180 -8.15 33.03 -19.45
CA PHE A 180 -9.39 33.43 -18.80
C PHE A 180 -9.12 34.16 -17.50
N SER A 181 -10.07 34.92 -17.02
CA SER A 181 -10.00 35.55 -15.71
C SER A 181 -11.35 35.53 -15.00
N CYS A 182 -11.31 35.40 -13.69
CA CYS A 182 -12.44 35.51 -12.79
C CYS A 182 -12.22 36.68 -11.84
N MET A 183 -13.28 37.42 -11.54
CA MET A 183 -13.28 38.48 -10.55
C MET A 183 -14.29 38.17 -9.45
N THR A 184 -13.96 38.50 -8.20
CA THR A 184 -14.89 38.41 -7.08
C THR A 184 -15.97 39.48 -7.20
N SER A 185 -17.16 39.18 -6.71
CA SER A 185 -18.23 40.15 -6.46
C SER A 185 -18.69 40.02 -4.99
N VAL A 186 -19.66 40.82 -4.59
CA VAL A 186 -20.24 40.74 -3.25
C VAL A 186 -20.96 39.39 -3.06
N ASP A 187 -21.64 38.91 -4.11
CA ASP A 187 -22.44 37.67 -4.09
C ASP A 187 -21.61 36.42 -4.46
N GLU A 188 -20.46 36.61 -5.10
CA GLU A 188 -19.55 35.53 -5.49
C GLU A 188 -18.16 35.75 -4.91
N PRO A 189 -17.95 35.47 -3.62
CA PRO A 189 -16.62 35.52 -3.01
C PRO A 189 -15.69 34.48 -3.61
N MET A 190 -14.40 34.79 -3.63
CA MET A 190 -13.38 33.90 -4.19
C MET A 190 -12.19 33.82 -3.24
N PHE A 191 -11.80 32.59 -2.88
CA PHE A 191 -10.71 32.32 -1.97
C PHE A 191 -9.63 31.50 -2.65
N GLY A 192 -8.39 31.65 -2.24
CA GLY A 192 -7.25 30.90 -2.74
C GLY A 192 -6.57 30.10 -1.64
N TYR A 193 -6.45 28.80 -1.80
CA TYR A 193 -5.56 27.95 -1.01
C TYR A 193 -4.18 27.98 -1.68
N MET A 194 -3.26 28.71 -1.06
CA MET A 194 -1.94 29.00 -1.65
C MET A 194 -0.94 27.90 -1.33
N GLY A 195 -0.52 27.14 -2.33
CA GLY A 195 0.62 26.24 -2.24
C GLY A 195 1.95 26.95 -2.59
N LYS A 196 3.05 26.20 -2.62
CA LYS A 196 4.38 26.74 -3.00
C LYS A 196 4.43 27.18 -4.45
N GLN A 197 3.89 26.36 -5.35
CA GLN A 197 3.92 26.59 -6.81
C GLN A 197 2.54 26.42 -7.47
N HIS A 198 1.48 26.35 -6.67
CA HIS A 198 0.11 26.15 -7.15
C HIS A 198 -0.89 26.96 -6.33
N ILE A 199 -2.06 27.10 -6.89
CA ILE A 199 -3.23 27.64 -6.20
C ILE A 199 -4.45 26.77 -6.54
N LYS A 200 -5.23 26.42 -5.51
CA LYS A 200 -6.61 25.93 -5.66
C LYS A 200 -7.55 27.06 -5.28
N VAL A 201 -8.34 27.51 -6.22
CA VAL A 201 -9.30 28.60 -6.02
C VAL A 201 -10.64 28.01 -5.63
N TYR A 202 -11.23 28.48 -4.56
CA TYR A 202 -12.55 28.11 -4.06
C TYR A 202 -13.56 29.22 -4.27
N ARG A 203 -14.65 28.88 -4.95
CA ARG A 203 -15.77 29.78 -5.27
C ARG A 203 -17.07 29.16 -4.76
N PRO A 204 -17.44 29.39 -3.49
CA PRO A 204 -18.54 28.69 -2.83
C PRO A 204 -19.91 28.85 -3.53
N CYS A 205 -20.16 30.01 -4.13
CA CYS A 205 -21.44 30.38 -4.74
C CYS A 205 -21.49 30.12 -6.26
N SER A 206 -20.37 29.68 -6.88
CA SER A 206 -20.30 29.44 -8.32
C SER A 206 -20.64 27.99 -8.69
N GLN A 207 -21.20 27.76 -9.89
CA GLN A 207 -21.38 26.41 -10.41
C GLN A 207 -20.04 25.66 -10.51
N MET A 208 -18.98 26.33 -10.98
CA MET A 208 -17.62 25.80 -10.98
C MET A 208 -16.94 26.23 -9.68
N ARG A 209 -17.11 25.42 -8.64
CA ARG A 209 -16.65 25.73 -7.28
C ARG A 209 -15.13 25.77 -7.13
N PHE A 210 -14.38 25.00 -7.94
CA PHE A 210 -12.93 24.89 -7.82
C PHE A 210 -12.24 25.15 -9.15
N LEU A 211 -11.16 25.95 -9.10
CA LEU A 211 -10.24 26.15 -10.21
C LEU A 211 -8.82 25.82 -9.73
N TYR A 212 -8.00 25.35 -10.65
CA TYR A 212 -6.66 24.82 -10.35
C TYR A 212 -5.64 25.45 -11.29
N ALA A 213 -4.54 25.96 -10.77
CA ALA A 213 -3.44 26.47 -11.57
C ALA A 213 -2.09 26.33 -10.86
N GLY A 214 -1.00 26.35 -11.63
CA GLY A 214 0.33 26.08 -11.14
C GLY A 214 0.66 24.59 -11.12
N ASP A 215 1.72 24.22 -10.43
CA ASP A 215 2.20 22.86 -10.29
C ASP A 215 1.73 22.25 -8.97
N PHE A 216 0.79 21.32 -9.06
CA PHE A 216 0.30 20.57 -7.89
C PHE A 216 1.21 19.40 -7.51
N GLY A 217 2.21 19.06 -8.34
CA GLY A 217 2.98 17.85 -8.16
C GLY A 217 2.10 16.58 -8.21
N ASP A 218 2.68 15.46 -7.85
CA ASP A 218 1.95 14.18 -7.83
C ASP A 218 1.23 13.92 -6.50
N ASN A 219 1.56 14.65 -5.44
CA ASN A 219 1.12 14.38 -4.08
C ASN A 219 0.51 15.60 -3.39
N TYR A 220 -0.53 16.20 -3.99
CA TYR A 220 -1.25 17.27 -3.30
C TYR A 220 -1.84 16.77 -1.99
N CYS A 221 -1.40 17.38 -0.89
CA CYS A 221 -1.91 17.09 0.45
C CYS A 221 -1.99 18.42 1.24
N PHE A 222 -3.21 18.88 1.46
CA PHE A 222 -3.46 20.10 2.23
C PHE A 222 -3.46 19.79 3.72
N GLY A 223 -2.88 20.67 4.52
CA GLY A 223 -2.77 20.50 5.97
C GLY A 223 -1.52 19.75 6.45
N LEU A 224 -0.74 19.15 5.56
CA LEU A 224 0.42 18.35 5.94
C LEU A 224 1.52 19.15 6.64
N GLU A 225 1.74 20.42 6.22
CA GLU A 225 2.76 21.31 6.81
C GLU A 225 2.36 21.79 8.22
N GLN A 226 1.09 21.75 8.56
CA GLN A 226 0.55 22.19 9.86
C GLN A 226 0.54 21.08 10.91
N LEU A 227 0.83 19.84 10.52
CA LEU A 227 0.82 18.71 11.45
C LEU A 227 1.99 18.74 12.43
N PRO A 228 1.77 18.44 13.72
CA PRO A 228 2.84 18.27 14.69
C PRO A 228 3.71 17.04 14.36
N ALA A 229 4.89 16.96 14.95
CA ALA A 229 5.78 15.81 14.77
C ALA A 229 5.13 14.48 15.22
N LYS A 230 4.30 14.51 16.27
CA LYS A 230 3.53 13.37 16.80
C LYS A 230 2.17 13.84 17.30
N GLY A 231 1.19 12.94 17.29
CA GLY A 231 -0.16 13.18 17.80
C GLY A 231 -0.92 11.87 18.02
N ASP A 232 -2.02 11.94 18.75
CA ASP A 232 -2.86 10.77 19.00
C ASP A 232 -3.81 10.49 17.82
N LEU A 233 -4.40 11.56 17.25
CA LEU A 233 -5.47 11.46 16.26
C LEU A 233 -5.20 12.36 15.06
N LEU A 234 -5.32 11.80 13.87
CA LEU A 234 -5.29 12.49 12.59
C LEU A 234 -6.54 12.16 11.79
N PHE A 235 -7.25 13.17 11.34
CA PHE A 235 -8.34 13.01 10.39
C PHE A 235 -7.89 13.20 8.94
N ILE A 236 -8.45 12.42 8.03
CA ILE A 236 -8.35 12.61 6.59
C ILE A 236 -9.74 12.94 6.07
N THR A 237 -9.92 14.15 5.53
CA THR A 237 -11.23 14.67 5.08
C THR A 237 -11.34 14.76 3.57
N GLY A 238 -12.55 15.11 3.09
CA GLY A 238 -12.84 15.30 1.67
C GLY A 238 -12.37 16.63 1.09
N GLY A 239 -12.16 17.66 1.92
CA GLY A 239 -11.86 19.01 1.43
C GLY A 239 -11.12 19.91 2.40
N GLU A 240 -10.57 21.01 1.86
CA GLU A 240 -9.74 21.98 2.59
C GLU A 240 -10.53 22.72 3.67
N LYS A 241 -11.82 23.01 3.42
CA LYS A 241 -12.70 23.66 4.40
C LYS A 241 -12.81 22.81 5.66
N ASP A 242 -12.95 21.50 5.51
CA ASP A 242 -13.11 20.56 6.62
C ASP A 242 -11.83 20.41 7.42
N VAL A 243 -10.68 20.38 6.74
CA VAL A 243 -9.36 20.43 7.41
C VAL A 243 -9.25 21.68 8.30
N MET A 244 -9.61 22.84 7.79
CA MET A 244 -9.54 24.09 8.55
C MET A 244 -10.59 24.16 9.65
N SER A 245 -11.78 23.60 9.43
CA SER A 245 -12.81 23.51 10.47
C SER A 245 -12.37 22.62 11.63
N LEU A 246 -11.80 21.46 11.34
CA LEU A 246 -11.20 20.57 12.36
C LEU A 246 -10.05 21.26 13.10
N ALA A 247 -9.18 21.97 12.39
CA ALA A 247 -8.09 22.72 13.00
C ALA A 247 -8.60 23.83 13.93
N ALA A 248 -9.68 24.52 13.56
CA ALA A 248 -10.33 25.52 14.39
C ALA A 248 -10.87 24.93 15.72
N HIS A 249 -11.26 23.66 15.70
CA HIS A 249 -11.71 22.91 16.88
C HIS A 249 -10.58 22.13 17.56
N GLY A 250 -9.29 22.37 17.19
CA GLY A 250 -8.12 21.81 17.86
C GLY A 250 -7.81 20.36 17.47
N PHE A 251 -8.24 19.92 16.31
CA PHE A 251 -7.89 18.63 15.74
C PHE A 251 -6.83 18.76 14.64
N HIS A 252 -6.11 17.67 14.40
CA HIS A 252 -5.19 17.55 13.27
C HIS A 252 -5.89 16.90 12.10
N ALA A 253 -5.80 17.52 10.94
CA ALA A 253 -6.44 17.00 9.75
C ALA A 253 -5.64 17.31 8.48
N ILE A 254 -5.81 16.46 7.47
CA ILE A 254 -5.32 16.66 6.12
C ILE A 254 -6.43 16.31 5.12
N CYS A 255 -6.30 16.79 3.90
CA CYS A 255 -7.07 16.25 2.78
C CYS A 255 -6.21 16.14 1.51
N PHE A 256 -6.66 15.30 0.60
CA PHE A 256 -6.16 15.22 -0.76
C PHE A 256 -7.06 16.03 -1.70
N ASN A 257 -6.81 15.97 -3.00
CA ASN A 257 -7.51 16.86 -3.93
C ASN A 257 -9.06 16.71 -3.93
N SER A 258 -9.55 15.52 -3.62
CA SER A 258 -10.97 15.21 -3.43
C SER A 258 -11.10 13.86 -2.69
N GLU A 259 -12.30 13.50 -2.24
CA GLU A 259 -12.60 12.18 -1.63
C GLU A 259 -12.32 11.00 -2.56
N THR A 260 -12.45 11.20 -3.86
CA THR A 260 -12.16 10.18 -4.87
C THR A 260 -10.69 10.15 -5.29
N ALA A 261 -9.89 11.15 -4.88
CA ALA A 261 -8.48 11.23 -5.22
C ALA A 261 -7.70 10.05 -4.65
N PHE A 262 -6.68 9.62 -5.37
CA PHE A 262 -5.75 8.61 -4.90
C PHE A 262 -5.01 9.13 -3.65
N ILE A 263 -4.92 8.28 -2.62
CA ILE A 263 -4.14 8.55 -1.41
C ILE A 263 -2.81 7.79 -1.54
N PRO A 264 -1.67 8.49 -1.61
CA PRO A 264 -0.38 7.83 -1.70
C PRO A 264 -0.08 7.05 -0.42
N ALA A 265 0.07 5.73 -0.53
CA ALA A 265 0.38 4.83 0.59
C ALA A 265 1.64 5.27 1.36
N ALA A 266 2.65 5.79 0.66
CA ALA A 266 3.87 6.32 1.25
C ALA A 266 3.63 7.51 2.22
N VAL A 267 2.64 8.36 1.94
CA VAL A 267 2.26 9.46 2.84
C VAL A 267 1.63 8.89 4.11
N ILE A 268 0.69 7.95 3.96
CA ILE A 268 0.00 7.33 5.09
C ILE A 268 0.96 6.50 5.94
N HIS A 269 1.84 5.73 5.31
CA HIS A 269 2.87 4.97 6.02
C HIS A 269 3.73 5.88 6.93
N ARG A 270 4.19 7.04 6.43
CA ARG A 270 4.92 8.00 7.27
C ARG A 270 4.07 8.60 8.39
N LEU A 271 2.79 8.84 8.12
CA LEU A 271 1.87 9.39 9.12
C LEU A 271 1.50 8.36 10.19
N SER A 272 1.46 7.07 9.87
CA SER A 272 1.19 6.01 10.85
C SER A 272 2.27 5.87 11.96
N PHE A 273 3.49 6.36 11.71
CA PHE A 273 4.52 6.47 12.75
C PHE A 273 4.40 7.75 13.60
N ARG A 274 3.64 8.72 13.13
CA ARG A 274 3.46 10.02 13.80
C ARG A 274 2.17 10.09 14.60
N PHE A 275 1.14 9.40 14.15
CA PHE A 275 -0.20 9.43 14.74
C PHE A 275 -0.64 8.03 15.15
N LYS A 276 -1.19 7.93 16.36
CA LYS A 276 -1.67 6.67 16.91
C LYS A 276 -2.92 6.15 16.17
N HIS A 277 -3.79 7.08 15.79
CA HIS A 277 -5.01 6.79 15.05
C HIS A 277 -5.09 7.69 13.81
N ILE A 278 -5.33 7.09 12.65
CA ILE A 278 -5.60 7.79 11.39
C ILE A 278 -7.01 7.42 10.95
N ILE A 279 -7.89 8.42 10.88
CA ILE A 279 -9.32 8.23 10.67
C ILE A 279 -9.78 8.96 9.41
N LEU A 280 -10.38 8.23 8.47
CA LEU A 280 -11.12 8.81 7.35
C LEU A 280 -12.42 9.40 7.87
N LEU A 281 -12.62 10.69 7.66
CA LEU A 281 -13.81 11.45 8.05
C LEU A 281 -14.34 12.16 6.79
N TYR A 282 -14.93 11.38 5.89
CA TYR A 282 -15.48 11.83 4.62
C TYR A 282 -16.94 12.19 4.75
N ASP A 283 -17.48 12.84 3.72
CA ASP A 283 -18.90 13.14 3.63
C ASP A 283 -19.75 11.88 3.83
N VAL A 284 -20.90 12.00 4.48
CA VAL A 284 -21.82 10.88 4.67
C VAL A 284 -22.83 10.76 3.51
N ASP A 285 -22.59 11.43 2.40
CA ASP A 285 -23.36 11.20 1.18
C ASP A 285 -22.91 9.90 0.46
N SER A 286 -23.65 9.50 -0.58
CA SER A 286 -23.40 8.23 -1.28
C SER A 286 -21.99 8.11 -1.88
N THR A 287 -21.36 9.23 -2.25
CA THR A 287 -20.01 9.27 -2.81
C THR A 287 -18.96 9.13 -1.73
N GLY A 288 -19.08 9.88 -0.65
CA GLY A 288 -18.17 9.84 0.49
C GLY A 288 -18.19 8.49 1.21
N LEU A 289 -19.39 7.89 1.39
CA LEU A 289 -19.52 6.55 1.98
C LEU A 289 -18.78 5.47 1.14
N LYS A 290 -18.97 5.48 -0.18
CA LYS A 290 -18.28 4.53 -1.08
C LYS A 290 -16.77 4.78 -1.12
N SER A 291 -16.36 6.04 -1.19
CA SER A 291 -14.95 6.42 -1.26
C SER A 291 -14.24 6.08 0.05
N SER A 292 -14.83 6.39 1.22
CA SER A 292 -14.22 6.08 2.51
C SER A 292 -14.09 4.57 2.74
N ALA A 293 -15.10 3.76 2.36
CA ALA A 293 -15.02 2.31 2.46
C ALA A 293 -13.90 1.72 1.59
N LYS A 294 -13.78 2.22 0.35
CA LYS A 294 -12.71 1.81 -0.55
C LYS A 294 -11.33 2.18 -0.01
N ARG A 295 -11.15 3.40 0.52
CA ARG A 295 -9.86 3.86 1.06
C ARG A 295 -9.50 3.14 2.36
N GLU A 296 -10.46 2.82 3.21
CA GLU A 296 -10.24 2.00 4.40
C GLU A 296 -9.66 0.63 4.04
N GLU A 297 -10.23 -0.05 3.04
CA GLU A 297 -9.73 -1.34 2.58
C GLU A 297 -8.34 -1.23 1.93
N GLU A 298 -8.10 -0.20 1.09
CA GLU A 298 -6.80 0.03 0.45
C GLU A 298 -5.68 0.36 1.46
N LEU A 299 -6.02 0.98 2.60
CA LEU A 299 -5.07 1.48 3.58
C LEU A 299 -5.11 0.70 4.91
N LYS A 300 -5.80 -0.44 4.96
CA LYS A 300 -5.96 -1.24 6.18
C LYS A 300 -4.64 -1.68 6.82
N GLU A 301 -3.61 -1.93 6.01
CA GLU A 301 -2.27 -2.32 6.48
C GLU A 301 -1.62 -1.25 7.36
N TYR A 302 -2.02 0.02 7.18
CA TYR A 302 -1.52 1.16 7.95
C TYR A 302 -2.42 1.50 9.15
N GLY A 303 -3.41 0.66 9.45
CA GLY A 303 -4.34 0.86 10.55
C GLY A 303 -5.32 2.01 10.35
N VAL A 304 -5.50 2.47 9.09
CA VAL A 304 -6.48 3.50 8.76
C VAL A 304 -7.89 2.95 8.92
N LYS A 305 -8.74 3.70 9.61
CA LYS A 305 -10.14 3.38 9.87
C LYS A 305 -11.02 4.52 9.41
N ARG A 306 -12.32 4.29 9.25
CA ARG A 306 -13.30 5.33 8.93
C ARG A 306 -14.24 5.57 10.11
N LEU A 307 -14.57 6.82 10.33
CA LEU A 307 -15.61 7.24 11.28
C LEU A 307 -16.72 7.92 10.48
N LEU A 308 -17.97 7.49 10.72
CA LEU A 308 -19.14 8.08 10.09
C LEU A 308 -19.77 9.08 11.05
N LEU A 309 -19.99 10.29 10.59
CA LEU A 309 -20.70 11.30 11.36
C LEU A 309 -22.20 10.99 11.39
N PRO A 310 -22.90 11.25 12.50
CA PRO A 310 -24.34 11.05 12.62
C PRO A 310 -25.12 12.17 11.92
N LEU A 311 -24.97 12.30 10.61
CA LEU A 311 -25.58 13.31 9.76
C LEU A 311 -26.52 12.67 8.75
N ALA A 312 -27.47 13.46 8.24
CA ALA A 312 -28.50 12.97 7.32
C ALA A 312 -28.02 12.67 5.89
N GLY A 313 -26.80 13.06 5.52
CA GLY A 313 -26.26 12.88 4.16
C GLY A 313 -26.87 13.80 3.11
N THR A 314 -27.50 14.88 3.51
CA THR A 314 -28.10 15.89 2.63
C THR A 314 -27.05 16.90 2.17
N LYS A 315 -27.42 17.83 1.28
CA LYS A 315 -26.50 18.89 0.82
C LYS A 315 -25.99 19.82 1.92
N THR A 316 -26.70 19.92 3.02
CA THR A 316 -26.43 20.83 4.15
C THR A 316 -26.02 20.10 5.43
N GLU A 317 -25.99 18.77 5.41
CA GLU A 317 -25.71 17.95 6.58
C GLU A 317 -24.93 16.70 6.14
N LYS A 318 -23.68 16.87 5.72
CA LYS A 318 -22.91 15.77 5.17
C LYS A 318 -21.42 15.73 5.56
N ASP A 319 -20.82 16.88 5.82
CA ASP A 319 -19.38 16.99 6.14
C ASP A 319 -19.15 17.42 7.60
N VAL A 320 -17.91 17.38 8.05
CA VAL A 320 -17.56 17.76 9.43
C VAL A 320 -17.76 19.25 9.69
N SER A 321 -17.67 20.10 8.67
CA SER A 321 -17.98 21.51 8.81
C SER A 321 -19.47 21.71 9.09
N ASP A 322 -20.34 20.94 8.42
CA ASP A 322 -21.79 20.93 8.68
C ASP A 322 -22.08 20.40 10.09
N TYR A 323 -21.36 19.36 10.54
CA TYR A 323 -21.48 18.81 11.89
C TYR A 323 -21.28 19.89 12.97
N PHE A 324 -20.23 20.71 12.85
CA PHE A 324 -20.00 21.82 13.78
C PHE A 324 -21.02 22.95 13.60
N MET A 325 -21.45 23.23 12.37
CA MET A 325 -22.48 24.24 12.10
C MET A 325 -23.83 23.89 12.72
N LEU A 326 -24.15 22.61 12.93
CA LEU A 326 -25.34 22.12 13.63
C LEU A 326 -25.24 22.28 15.15
N GLY A 327 -24.15 22.83 15.67
CA GLY A 327 -23.95 23.12 17.09
C GLY A 327 -23.25 22.01 17.87
N ASN A 328 -22.76 20.97 17.21
CA ASN A 328 -21.95 19.95 17.87
C ASN A 328 -20.59 20.55 18.27
N SER A 329 -20.08 20.13 19.39
CA SER A 329 -18.84 20.62 19.97
C SER A 329 -17.64 19.73 19.62
N ARG A 330 -16.45 20.19 19.99
CA ARG A 330 -15.23 19.39 19.98
C ARG A 330 -15.39 18.13 20.83
N GLU A 331 -16.01 18.27 21.99
CA GLU A 331 -16.23 17.21 22.97
C GLU A 331 -17.17 16.13 22.41
N ASP A 332 -18.17 16.52 21.62
CA ASP A 332 -19.07 15.58 20.95
C ASP A 332 -18.33 14.72 19.91
N LEU A 333 -17.43 15.34 19.11
CA LEU A 333 -16.62 14.59 18.17
C LEU A 333 -15.60 13.65 18.86
N ILE A 334 -14.99 14.08 19.97
CA ILE A 334 -14.14 13.23 20.79
C ILE A 334 -14.94 12.05 21.34
N LYS A 335 -16.13 12.29 21.89
CA LYS A 335 -16.99 11.24 22.41
C LYS A 335 -17.32 10.23 21.31
N LEU A 336 -17.77 10.70 20.14
CA LEU A 336 -18.07 9.83 18.99
C LEU A 336 -16.85 8.96 18.59
N PHE A 337 -15.66 9.53 18.63
CA PHE A 337 -14.43 8.80 18.34
C PHE A 337 -14.10 7.76 19.43
N LEU A 338 -14.28 8.09 20.69
CA LEU A 338 -14.04 7.16 21.81
C LEU A 338 -15.04 5.99 21.80
N ASP A 339 -16.33 6.28 21.57
CA ASP A 339 -17.38 5.24 21.43
C ASP A 339 -17.05 4.30 20.25
N TYR A 340 -16.53 4.84 19.15
CA TYR A 340 -16.06 4.05 18.02
C TYR A 340 -14.85 3.16 18.37
N LEU A 341 -13.86 3.68 19.12
CA LEU A 341 -12.72 2.89 19.58
C LEU A 341 -13.14 1.76 20.53
N GLU A 342 -14.10 2.02 21.41
CA GLU A 342 -14.63 1.00 22.32
C GLU A 342 -15.30 -0.14 21.55
N THR A 343 -16.08 0.19 20.51
CA THR A 343 -16.67 -0.80 19.61
C THR A 343 -15.60 -1.65 18.92
N LEU A 344 -14.57 -1.02 18.32
CA LEU A 344 -13.44 -1.70 17.70
C LEU A 344 -12.68 -2.61 18.69
N TYR A 345 -12.47 -2.13 19.91
CA TYR A 345 -11.82 -2.92 20.96
C TYR A 345 -12.67 -4.15 21.33
N SER A 346 -13.97 -3.97 21.52
CA SER A 346 -14.90 -5.05 21.81
C SER A 346 -14.94 -6.13 20.73
N GLU A 347 -14.99 -5.72 19.45
CA GLU A 347 -14.90 -6.63 18.31
C GLU A 347 -13.59 -7.41 18.28
N THR A 348 -12.47 -6.72 18.51
CA THR A 348 -11.13 -7.33 18.55
C THR A 348 -11.01 -8.33 19.70
N MET A 349 -11.51 -7.99 20.89
CA MET A 349 -11.52 -8.88 22.07
C MET A 349 -12.44 -10.08 21.86
N SER A 350 -13.58 -9.89 21.21
CA SER A 350 -14.47 -11.00 20.85
C SER A 350 -13.81 -11.95 19.86
N ALA A 351 -13.14 -11.43 18.82
CA ALA A 351 -12.36 -12.24 17.89
C ALA A 351 -11.21 -12.99 18.60
N LEU A 352 -10.48 -12.31 19.49
CA LEU A 352 -9.41 -12.94 20.26
C LEU A 352 -9.96 -14.05 21.16
N LYS A 353 -11.09 -13.83 21.83
CA LYS A 353 -11.74 -14.83 22.67
C LYS A 353 -12.18 -16.07 21.88
N SER A 354 -12.60 -15.89 20.62
CA SER A 354 -12.93 -17.03 19.76
C SER A 354 -11.71 -17.86 19.35
N CYS A 355 -10.49 -17.30 19.47
CA CYS A 355 -9.23 -17.97 19.21
C CYS A 355 -8.58 -18.54 20.50
N GLU A 356 -9.21 -18.32 21.66
CA GLU A 356 -8.69 -18.82 22.94
C GLU A 356 -8.75 -20.35 22.96
N VAL A 357 -7.63 -20.97 23.35
CA VAL A 357 -7.56 -22.42 23.49
C VAL A 357 -8.24 -22.84 24.78
N ASP A 358 -9.37 -23.54 24.68
CA ASP A 358 -10.04 -24.14 25.85
C ASP A 358 -9.31 -25.42 26.24
N PHE A 359 -8.51 -25.32 27.30
CA PHE A 359 -7.74 -26.44 27.81
C PHE A 359 -8.63 -27.58 28.38
N ASN A 360 -9.87 -27.28 28.78
CA ASN A 360 -10.81 -28.29 29.32
C ASN A 360 -11.55 -29.03 28.19
N ASN A 361 -11.59 -28.47 26.99
CA ASN A 361 -12.17 -29.08 25.79
C ASN A 361 -11.13 -29.12 24.68
N PRO A 362 -10.13 -30.02 24.75
CA PRO A 362 -9.09 -30.10 23.75
C PRO A 362 -9.68 -30.39 22.37
N PRO A 363 -9.20 -29.73 21.32
CA PRO A 363 -9.66 -30.01 19.97
C PRO A 363 -9.36 -31.47 19.60
N PRO A 364 -10.13 -32.07 18.69
CA PRO A 364 -9.88 -33.44 18.25
C PRO A 364 -8.45 -33.56 17.72
N ILE A 365 -7.78 -34.65 18.06
CA ILE A 365 -6.42 -34.91 17.60
C ILE A 365 -6.41 -34.92 16.08
N ALA A 366 -5.57 -34.09 15.49
CA ALA A 366 -5.46 -34.00 14.03
C ALA A 366 -5.01 -35.35 13.46
N GLN A 367 -5.71 -35.83 12.43
CA GLN A 367 -5.37 -37.09 11.78
C GLN A 367 -3.96 -37.04 11.22
N MET A 368 -3.13 -37.98 11.62
CA MET A 368 -1.77 -38.13 11.12
C MET A 368 -1.82 -38.63 9.66
N ILE A 369 -1.10 -37.96 8.78
CA ILE A 369 -1.01 -38.32 7.34
C ILE A 369 0.38 -38.85 7.04
N VAL A 370 1.42 -38.24 7.58
CA VAL A 370 2.82 -38.62 7.35
C VAL A 370 3.51 -38.72 8.70
N SER A 371 4.24 -39.79 8.94
CA SER A 371 5.04 -40.01 10.15
C SER A 371 6.39 -40.62 9.86
N VAL A 372 7.33 -40.50 10.80
CA VAL A 372 8.61 -41.21 10.83
C VAL A 372 8.75 -41.83 12.23
N ASN A 373 8.89 -43.12 12.31
CA ASN A 373 8.96 -43.87 13.56
C ASN A 373 7.83 -43.45 14.54
N ASP A 374 6.60 -43.35 14.02
CA ASP A 374 5.39 -42.91 14.75
C ASP A 374 5.39 -41.45 15.22
N VAL A 375 6.40 -40.67 14.87
CA VAL A 375 6.42 -39.24 15.12
C VAL A 375 5.72 -38.53 13.97
N PRO A 376 4.64 -37.74 14.23
CA PRO A 376 3.94 -37.01 13.19
C PRO A 376 4.83 -35.99 12.49
N LEU A 377 4.96 -36.06 11.17
CA LEU A 377 5.57 -35.01 10.35
C LEU A 377 4.51 -34.15 9.65
N GLY A 378 3.40 -34.77 9.25
CA GLY A 378 2.30 -34.08 8.59
C GLY A 378 0.95 -34.59 9.11
N THR A 379 0.10 -33.66 9.52
CA THR A 379 -1.26 -33.92 9.99
C THR A 379 -2.27 -33.15 9.16
N GLN A 380 -3.51 -33.55 9.22
CA GLN A 380 -4.59 -32.85 8.52
C GLN A 380 -4.66 -31.39 9.01
N GLY A 381 -4.76 -30.44 8.08
CA GLY A 381 -4.83 -29.00 8.36
C GLY A 381 -3.48 -28.30 8.58
N ASN A 382 -2.36 -29.02 8.50
CA ASN A 382 -1.02 -28.46 8.69
C ASN A 382 -0.25 -28.35 7.36
N LEU A 383 0.67 -27.40 7.32
CA LEU A 383 1.60 -27.18 6.21
C LEU A 383 2.95 -27.83 6.54
N LEU A 384 3.43 -28.69 5.65
CA LEU A 384 4.77 -29.29 5.70
C LEU A 384 5.66 -28.69 4.61
N CYS A 385 6.83 -28.19 4.98
CA CYS A 385 7.82 -27.66 4.05
C CYS A 385 9.03 -28.58 3.98
N ILE A 386 9.42 -28.99 2.76
CA ILE A 386 10.61 -29.79 2.48
C ILE A 386 11.64 -28.90 1.82
N THR A 387 12.78 -28.66 2.47
CA THR A 387 13.86 -27.82 1.97
C THR A 387 15.13 -28.64 1.72
N GLY A 388 15.98 -28.13 0.84
CA GLY A 388 17.27 -28.74 0.53
C GLY A 388 17.89 -28.10 -0.72
N GLY A 389 19.19 -28.24 -0.88
CA GLY A 389 19.93 -27.74 -2.03
C GLY A 389 19.50 -28.38 -3.36
N GLU A 390 20.01 -27.88 -4.47
CA GLU A 390 19.83 -28.49 -5.79
C GLU A 390 20.40 -29.92 -5.84
N GLY A 391 19.72 -30.83 -6.51
CA GLY A 391 20.18 -32.23 -6.63
C GLY A 391 20.01 -33.12 -5.39
N THR A 392 19.50 -32.62 -4.27
CA THR A 392 19.35 -33.39 -3.01
C THR A 392 18.20 -34.42 -3.00
N GLY A 393 17.44 -34.55 -4.10
CA GLY A 393 16.39 -35.52 -4.21
C GLY A 393 15.02 -35.11 -3.69
N LYS A 394 14.77 -33.80 -3.43
CA LYS A 394 13.45 -33.29 -2.97
C LYS A 394 12.28 -33.80 -3.81
N SER A 395 12.38 -33.70 -5.14
CA SER A 395 11.32 -34.12 -6.04
C SER A 395 11.06 -35.66 -5.97
N ASN A 396 12.11 -36.46 -5.75
CA ASN A 396 11.95 -37.91 -5.56
C ASN A 396 11.30 -38.20 -4.20
N TYR A 397 11.63 -37.45 -3.15
CA TYR A 397 11.00 -37.58 -1.84
C TYR A 397 9.51 -37.21 -1.91
N VAL A 398 9.15 -36.09 -2.58
CA VAL A 398 7.76 -35.68 -2.80
C VAL A 398 7.01 -36.76 -3.62
N ALA A 399 7.64 -37.33 -4.67
CA ALA A 399 7.05 -38.42 -5.43
C ALA A 399 6.81 -39.70 -4.60
N ALA A 400 7.69 -39.99 -3.64
CA ALA A 400 7.49 -41.10 -2.71
C ALA A 400 6.30 -40.85 -1.76
N LEU A 401 6.16 -39.63 -1.24
CA LEU A 401 5.00 -39.23 -0.42
C LEU A 401 3.70 -39.35 -1.21
N ILE A 402 3.67 -38.87 -2.46
CA ILE A 402 2.48 -38.97 -3.31
C ILE A 402 2.18 -40.45 -3.61
N ALA A 403 3.19 -41.25 -3.95
CA ALA A 403 3.01 -42.70 -4.18
C ALA A 403 2.37 -43.40 -2.98
N GLY A 404 2.84 -43.05 -1.76
CA GLY A 404 2.24 -43.54 -0.52
C GLY A 404 0.77 -43.09 -0.33
N ALA A 405 0.46 -41.85 -0.69
CA ALA A 405 -0.90 -41.32 -0.59
C ALA A 405 -1.89 -41.95 -1.58
N ILE A 406 -1.42 -42.33 -2.78
CA ILE A 406 -2.27 -42.87 -3.83
C ILE A 406 -2.16 -44.40 -4.00
N ARG A 407 -1.42 -45.11 -3.16
CA ARG A 407 -1.29 -46.58 -3.25
C ARG A 407 -2.65 -47.28 -3.17
N PRO A 408 -2.82 -48.49 -3.74
CA PRO A 408 -4.01 -49.28 -3.48
C PRO A 408 -4.15 -49.60 -1.99
N THR A 409 -5.38 -49.66 -1.50
CA THR A 409 -5.67 -50.00 -0.10
C THR A 409 -5.10 -51.37 0.26
N GLY A 410 -4.48 -51.50 1.42
CA GLY A 410 -3.87 -52.73 1.91
C GLY A 410 -2.53 -53.11 1.25
N THR A 411 -1.95 -52.20 0.42
CA THR A 411 -0.61 -52.41 -0.17
C THR A 411 0.42 -51.53 0.56
N ASP A 412 1.65 -51.98 0.55
CA ASP A 412 2.79 -51.19 1.06
C ASP A 412 3.54 -50.54 -0.12
N VAL A 413 4.27 -49.47 0.16
CA VAL A 413 5.07 -48.75 -0.81
C VAL A 413 6.34 -48.21 -0.13
N ASP A 414 7.45 -48.30 -0.86
CA ASP A 414 8.68 -47.64 -0.44
C ASP A 414 8.53 -46.10 -0.48
N ALA A 415 8.26 -45.50 0.66
CA ALA A 415 8.14 -44.08 0.84
C ALA A 415 9.41 -43.42 1.46
N LEU A 416 10.59 -44.04 1.23
CA LEU A 416 11.90 -43.52 1.66
C LEU A 416 12.01 -43.27 3.17
N GLY A 417 11.53 -44.25 3.98
CA GLY A 417 11.64 -44.19 5.45
C GLY A 417 10.54 -43.42 6.14
N VAL A 418 9.51 -42.96 5.42
CA VAL A 418 8.32 -42.36 6.04
C VAL A 418 7.13 -43.33 5.94
N THR A 419 6.25 -43.24 6.92
CA THR A 419 4.97 -43.96 6.90
C THR A 419 3.87 -43.02 6.49
N LEU A 420 3.10 -43.38 5.47
CA LEU A 420 1.90 -42.65 5.07
C LEU A 420 0.66 -43.40 5.47
N HIS A 421 -0.28 -42.72 6.09
CA HIS A 421 -1.59 -43.27 6.42
C HIS A 421 -2.42 -43.47 5.13
N GLU A 422 -3.20 -44.50 5.10
CA GLU A 422 -4.02 -44.81 3.94
C GLU A 422 -5.05 -43.73 3.64
N ASN A 423 -5.20 -43.39 2.36
CA ASN A 423 -6.27 -42.53 1.88
C ASN A 423 -7.56 -43.34 1.64
N GLY A 424 -8.06 -43.95 2.71
CA GLY A 424 -9.21 -44.87 2.63
C GLY A 424 -10.53 -44.21 2.20
N ARG A 425 -10.59 -42.89 2.14
CA ARG A 425 -11.77 -42.15 1.66
C ARG A 425 -11.57 -41.57 0.25
N ASN A 426 -10.49 -41.92 -0.44
CA ASN A 426 -10.16 -41.40 -1.77
C ASN A 426 -10.21 -39.84 -1.83
N LYS A 427 -9.75 -39.17 -0.77
CA LYS A 427 -9.66 -37.71 -0.76
C LYS A 427 -8.74 -37.23 -1.88
N ALA A 428 -9.04 -36.08 -2.46
CA ALA A 428 -8.27 -35.51 -3.55
C ALA A 428 -6.79 -35.34 -3.18
N VAL A 429 -5.90 -35.74 -4.06
CA VAL A 429 -4.47 -35.50 -4.02
C VAL A 429 -4.13 -34.66 -5.25
N LEU A 430 -3.64 -33.44 -5.00
CA LEU A 430 -3.32 -32.46 -6.04
C LEU A 430 -1.80 -32.22 -6.05
N PHE A 431 -1.20 -32.37 -7.23
CA PHE A 431 0.23 -32.14 -7.44
C PHE A 431 0.43 -30.99 -8.42
N TYR A 432 1.07 -29.94 -7.99
CA TYR A 432 1.38 -28.77 -8.81
C TYR A 432 2.89 -28.64 -9.00
N ASP A 433 3.36 -28.73 -10.24
CA ASP A 433 4.76 -28.54 -10.58
C ASP A 433 4.94 -27.19 -11.27
N THR A 434 5.84 -26.38 -10.72
CA THR A 434 6.13 -25.01 -11.18
C THR A 434 7.49 -24.86 -11.85
N GLU A 435 8.28 -25.95 -11.92
CA GLU A 435 9.68 -25.92 -12.39
C GLU A 435 9.92 -26.83 -13.61
N GLN A 436 9.26 -27.99 -13.67
CA GLN A 436 9.57 -28.99 -14.68
C GLN A 436 8.70 -28.84 -15.92
N SER A 437 9.25 -29.24 -17.07
CA SER A 437 8.44 -29.35 -18.30
C SER A 437 7.38 -30.46 -18.19
N GLU A 438 6.32 -30.32 -18.96
CA GLU A 438 5.23 -31.34 -19.04
C GLU A 438 5.75 -32.74 -19.30
N VAL A 439 6.73 -32.87 -20.20
CA VAL A 439 7.36 -34.19 -20.53
C VAL A 439 8.06 -34.77 -19.31
N GLN A 440 8.78 -33.94 -18.55
CA GLN A 440 9.47 -34.40 -17.34
C GLN A 440 8.47 -34.76 -16.24
N LEU A 441 7.44 -33.95 -16.06
CA LEU A 441 6.36 -34.22 -15.10
C LEU A 441 5.66 -35.53 -15.43
N TYR A 442 5.31 -35.78 -16.71
CA TYR A 442 4.72 -37.05 -17.17
C TYR A 442 5.60 -38.26 -16.81
N LYS A 443 6.92 -38.15 -17.05
CA LYS A 443 7.87 -39.22 -16.69
C LYS A 443 7.92 -39.46 -15.19
N ASN A 444 7.89 -38.38 -14.38
CA ASN A 444 7.89 -38.48 -12.94
C ASN A 444 6.61 -39.13 -12.42
N ILE A 445 5.46 -38.78 -12.98
CA ILE A 445 4.18 -39.42 -12.66
C ILE A 445 4.19 -40.91 -13.04
N SER A 446 4.73 -41.27 -14.20
CA SER A 446 4.85 -42.68 -14.62
C SER A 446 5.71 -43.47 -13.63
N ASN A 447 6.82 -42.90 -13.16
CA ASN A 447 7.66 -43.53 -12.14
C ASN A 447 6.95 -43.65 -10.77
N LEU A 448 6.19 -42.63 -10.40
CA LEU A 448 5.40 -42.58 -9.17
C LEU A 448 4.31 -43.68 -9.20
N LEU A 449 3.57 -43.82 -10.29
CA LEU A 449 2.55 -44.90 -10.49
C LEU A 449 3.18 -46.28 -10.38
N ARG A 450 4.34 -46.48 -11.02
CA ARG A 450 5.08 -47.73 -10.91
C ARG A 450 5.51 -48.06 -9.49
N ARG A 451 5.96 -47.02 -8.72
CA ARG A 451 6.35 -47.17 -7.30
C ARG A 451 5.19 -47.64 -6.45
N CYS A 452 3.97 -47.18 -6.67
CA CYS A 452 2.80 -47.60 -5.89
C CYS A 452 1.99 -48.74 -6.53
N GLY A 453 2.49 -49.40 -7.59
CA GLY A 453 1.85 -50.54 -8.22
C GLY A 453 0.55 -50.23 -8.97
N ARG A 454 0.42 -48.98 -9.48
CA ARG A 454 -0.73 -48.54 -10.29
C ARG A 454 -0.36 -48.45 -11.77
N GLU A 455 -1.27 -48.91 -12.64
CA GLU A 455 -1.13 -48.75 -14.09
C GLU A 455 -1.65 -47.41 -14.60
N ALA A 456 -2.60 -46.78 -13.87
CA ALA A 456 -3.21 -45.51 -14.24
C ALA A 456 -3.41 -44.61 -13.01
N MET A 457 -3.53 -43.31 -13.27
CA MET A 457 -3.88 -42.34 -12.24
C MET A 457 -5.30 -42.57 -11.74
N PRO A 458 -5.53 -42.66 -10.41
CA PRO A 458 -6.89 -42.71 -9.89
C PRO A 458 -7.59 -41.36 -10.14
N GLU A 459 -8.92 -41.35 -10.27
CA GLU A 459 -9.70 -40.12 -10.59
C GLU A 459 -9.51 -38.99 -9.59
N TRP A 460 -9.25 -39.32 -8.35
CA TRP A 460 -9.02 -38.37 -7.25
C TRP A 460 -7.56 -37.90 -7.12
N PHE A 461 -6.65 -38.32 -8.00
CA PHE A 461 -5.30 -37.77 -8.13
C PHE A 461 -5.19 -36.93 -9.39
N LYS A 462 -4.78 -35.66 -9.25
CA LYS A 462 -4.55 -34.76 -10.38
C LYS A 462 -3.15 -34.15 -10.28
N ALA A 463 -2.49 -34.01 -11.42
CA ALA A 463 -1.18 -33.37 -11.51
C ALA A 463 -1.19 -32.27 -12.58
N TYR A 464 -0.61 -31.14 -12.27
CA TYR A 464 -0.65 -29.92 -13.08
C TYR A 464 0.75 -29.39 -13.33
N CYS A 465 1.10 -29.13 -14.59
CA CYS A 465 2.31 -28.41 -14.98
C CYS A 465 1.98 -26.93 -15.10
N LEU A 466 2.46 -26.12 -14.16
CA LEU A 466 2.16 -24.68 -14.09
C LEU A 466 3.28 -23.79 -14.63
N THR A 467 4.28 -24.35 -15.31
CA THR A 467 5.47 -23.61 -15.78
C THR A 467 5.14 -22.50 -16.77
N GLY A 468 4.08 -22.67 -17.59
CA GLY A 468 3.61 -21.65 -18.55
C GLY A 468 2.81 -20.51 -17.94
N MET A 469 2.47 -20.55 -16.64
CA MET A 469 1.64 -19.56 -15.97
C MET A 469 2.49 -18.52 -15.23
N SER A 470 2.02 -17.27 -15.20
CA SER A 470 2.57 -16.24 -14.32
C SER A 470 2.35 -16.57 -12.83
N ARG A 471 3.12 -15.96 -11.93
CA ARG A 471 2.97 -16.17 -10.48
C ARG A 471 1.52 -15.95 -9.99
N LYS A 472 0.87 -14.92 -10.48
CA LYS A 472 -0.52 -14.58 -10.08
C LYS A 472 -1.51 -15.64 -10.57
N GLU A 473 -1.37 -16.10 -11.80
CA GLU A 473 -2.20 -17.16 -12.36
C GLU A 473 -2.01 -18.48 -11.63
N ARG A 474 -0.76 -18.85 -11.28
CA ARG A 474 -0.47 -20.05 -10.47
C ARG A 474 -1.20 -20.03 -9.14
N LEU A 475 -1.11 -18.91 -8.39
CA LEU A 475 -1.79 -18.78 -7.09
C LEU A 475 -3.32 -18.87 -7.23
N LEU A 476 -3.89 -18.18 -8.22
CA LEU A 476 -5.34 -18.24 -8.47
C LEU A 476 -5.80 -19.63 -8.87
N SER A 477 -5.05 -20.32 -9.76
CA SER A 477 -5.38 -21.69 -10.20
C SER A 477 -5.31 -22.69 -9.04
N ILE A 478 -4.30 -22.57 -8.15
CA ILE A 478 -4.21 -23.43 -6.96
C ILE A 478 -5.40 -23.17 -6.04
N ILE A 479 -5.74 -21.93 -5.72
CA ILE A 479 -6.85 -21.59 -4.84
C ILE A 479 -8.18 -22.12 -5.43
N GLN A 480 -8.46 -21.81 -6.70
CA GLN A 480 -9.70 -22.22 -7.36
C GLN A 480 -9.84 -23.73 -7.55
N SER A 481 -8.74 -24.48 -7.54
CA SER A 481 -8.79 -25.95 -7.66
C SER A 481 -8.99 -26.67 -6.31
N LEU A 482 -9.04 -25.94 -5.21
CA LEU A 482 -9.34 -26.47 -3.88
C LEU A 482 -10.83 -26.38 -3.52
N ASP A 483 -11.59 -25.59 -4.27
CA ASP A 483 -13.06 -25.47 -4.21
C ASP A 483 -13.72 -26.58 -5.06
#